data_e8a811cba5bbe4b5663d9e15f8b5a6c8
#
_entry.id   e8a811cba5bbe4b5663d9e15f8b5a6c8
#
_cell.length_a   1.000
_cell.length_b   1.000
_cell.length_c   1.000
_cell.angle_alpha   90.00
_cell.angle_beta   90.00
_cell.angle_gamma   90.00
#
_symmetry.space_group_name_H-M   'P 1'
#
loop_
_entity.id
_entity.type
_entity.pdbx_description
1 polymer ?
#
loop_
_entity_poly.entity_id
_entity_poly.type
_entity_poly.pdbx_seq_one_letter_code
_entity_poly.pdbx_strand_id
1 'polypeptide(L)'
;MRKGLFKEIVQTAVDLGISEIGLFFMGESFTNPDLLVKYINHIKRTAPDIYVFLTSNASLAKHPIVYRVMTAGLDSLKWSCNFYSAEQFKKITGCKESLFDDAIENIRHAWKLRDRLGESSHLYTKLYASSIRYDDEQYEKMQDFLKENVLPYVDEHYWLPLYSMGSLATANEKKIGMQPIAGNPGRYDNPVPPVPCWTLFTETHIMADGRMTACCADATGEWVMGDLNTQSFMEIWHSKEFKKLRREHLKGNVIGTKCEHCVIYK
;
A
#
# COMPACT_ATOMS: atom_id res chain seq x y z
N MET A 1 -16.43 -0.17 0.78
CA MET A 1 -16.84 -1.49 1.36
C MET A 1 -18.06 -1.29 2.26
N ARG A 2 -19.04 -2.22 2.21
CA ARG A 2 -20.20 -2.22 3.13
C ARG A 2 -19.73 -2.49 4.57
N LYS A 3 -20.32 -1.79 5.54
CA LYS A 3 -19.95 -1.89 6.96
C LYS A 3 -20.07 -3.33 7.53
N GLY A 4 -21.10 -4.08 7.10
CA GLY A 4 -21.29 -5.48 7.49
C GLY A 4 -20.13 -6.35 7.01
N LEU A 5 -19.85 -6.32 5.71
CA LEU A 5 -18.75 -7.08 5.11
C LEU A 5 -17.39 -6.77 5.76
N PHE A 6 -17.11 -5.49 6.05
CA PHE A 6 -15.85 -5.13 6.73
C PHE A 6 -15.73 -5.81 8.11
N LYS A 7 -16.82 -5.84 8.88
CA LYS A 7 -16.83 -6.52 10.19
C LYS A 7 -16.61 -8.02 10.07
N GLU A 8 -17.23 -8.65 9.08
CA GLU A 8 -17.06 -10.08 8.79
C GLU A 8 -15.63 -10.40 8.39
N ILE A 9 -14.99 -9.54 7.55
CA ILE A 9 -13.57 -9.67 7.18
C ILE A 9 -12.68 -9.56 8.42
N VAL A 10 -12.90 -8.58 9.29
CA VAL A 10 -12.10 -8.41 10.51
C VAL A 10 -12.27 -9.61 11.44
N GLN A 11 -13.49 -10.10 11.62
CA GLN A 11 -13.73 -11.31 12.44
C GLN A 11 -13.02 -12.53 11.82
N THR A 12 -13.10 -12.71 10.50
CA THR A 12 -12.38 -13.78 9.80
C THR A 12 -10.87 -13.67 9.98
N ALA A 13 -10.33 -12.44 9.94
CA ALA A 13 -8.89 -12.21 10.18
C ALA A 13 -8.49 -12.63 11.61
N VAL A 14 -9.30 -12.31 12.60
CA VAL A 14 -9.08 -12.75 14.00
C VAL A 14 -9.12 -14.27 14.11
N ASP A 15 -10.15 -14.91 13.57
CA ASP A 15 -10.35 -16.36 13.63
C ASP A 15 -9.21 -17.14 12.94
N LEU A 16 -8.59 -16.54 11.93
CA LEU A 16 -7.45 -17.11 11.20
C LEU A 16 -6.08 -16.73 11.80
N GLY A 17 -6.04 -15.92 12.85
CA GLY A 17 -4.79 -15.49 13.48
C GLY A 17 -3.97 -14.52 12.61
N ILE A 18 -4.62 -13.71 11.78
CA ILE A 18 -3.96 -12.70 10.95
C ILE A 18 -3.40 -11.61 11.88
N SER A 19 -2.12 -11.30 11.72
CA SER A 19 -1.41 -10.34 12.57
C SER A 19 -1.45 -8.89 12.06
N GLU A 20 -1.74 -8.66 10.78
CA GLU A 20 -1.64 -7.34 10.17
C GLU A 20 -2.81 -7.04 9.22
N ILE A 21 -3.33 -5.81 9.28
CA ILE A 21 -4.35 -5.32 8.35
C ILE A 21 -3.93 -3.96 7.78
N GLY A 22 -3.72 -3.90 6.47
CA GLY A 22 -3.52 -2.66 5.73
C GLY A 22 -4.85 -2.08 5.25
N LEU A 23 -5.14 -0.83 5.62
CA LEU A 23 -6.36 -0.12 5.19
C LEU A 23 -6.07 0.77 3.98
N PHE A 24 -5.49 0.20 2.97
CA PHE A 24 -5.21 0.84 1.67
C PHE A 24 -5.22 -0.23 0.57
N PHE A 25 -5.38 0.20 -0.67
CA PHE A 25 -5.14 -0.63 -1.87
C PHE A 25 -5.01 0.30 -3.07
N MET A 26 -6.08 0.49 -3.86
CA MET A 26 -6.13 1.45 -4.93
C MET A 26 -6.74 2.77 -4.46
N GLY A 27 -6.20 3.89 -4.92
CA GLY A 27 -6.65 5.22 -4.54
C GLY A 27 -5.88 5.80 -3.35
N GLU A 28 -6.43 6.87 -2.77
CA GLU A 28 -5.84 7.57 -1.64
C GLU A 28 -6.62 7.29 -0.36
N SER A 29 -5.95 6.82 0.69
CA SER A 29 -6.56 6.37 1.94
C SER A 29 -7.34 7.48 2.66
N PHE A 30 -6.89 8.72 2.58
CA PHE A 30 -7.52 9.86 3.26
C PHE A 30 -8.70 10.50 2.51
N THR A 31 -9.18 9.90 1.42
CA THR A 31 -10.39 10.39 0.70
C THR A 31 -11.67 10.27 1.52
N ASN A 32 -11.75 9.32 2.45
CA ASN A 32 -12.87 9.17 3.37
C ASN A 32 -12.39 8.97 4.81
N PRO A 33 -11.96 10.06 5.48
CA PRO A 33 -11.34 9.98 6.79
C PRO A 33 -12.27 9.45 7.89
N ASP A 34 -13.57 9.75 7.82
CA ASP A 34 -14.54 9.27 8.83
C ASP A 34 -14.72 7.75 8.77
N LEU A 35 -14.72 7.19 7.57
CA LEU A 35 -14.79 5.74 7.39
C LEU A 35 -13.50 5.08 7.82
N LEU A 36 -12.36 5.67 7.50
CA LEU A 36 -11.04 5.19 7.90
C LEU A 36 -10.92 5.08 9.42
N VAL A 37 -11.25 6.16 10.14
CA VAL A 37 -11.24 6.17 11.63
C VAL A 37 -12.18 5.11 12.20
N LYS A 38 -13.39 4.94 11.61
CA LYS A 38 -14.33 3.89 12.05
C LYS A 38 -13.75 2.49 11.85
N TYR A 39 -13.01 2.26 10.77
CA TYR A 39 -12.39 0.97 10.49
C TYR A 39 -11.24 0.67 11.45
N ILE A 40 -10.34 1.62 11.69
CA ILE A 40 -9.25 1.46 12.67
C ILE A 40 -9.83 1.17 14.07
N ASN A 41 -10.77 1.99 14.53
CA ASN A 41 -11.43 1.77 15.82
C ASN A 41 -12.13 0.39 15.92
N HIS A 42 -12.73 -0.09 14.83
CA HIS A 42 -13.36 -1.40 14.84
C HIS A 42 -12.33 -2.52 14.98
N ILE A 43 -11.25 -2.48 14.20
CA ILE A 43 -10.17 -3.47 14.30
C ILE A 43 -9.60 -3.49 15.72
N LYS A 44 -9.19 -2.32 16.23
CA LYS A 44 -8.54 -2.20 17.55
C LYS A 44 -9.44 -2.58 18.73
N ARG A 45 -10.76 -2.43 18.59
CA ARG A 45 -11.71 -2.93 19.61
C ARG A 45 -11.94 -4.42 19.52
N THR A 46 -11.87 -5.01 18.33
CA THR A 46 -12.11 -6.44 18.12
C THR A 46 -10.85 -7.26 18.43
N ALA A 47 -9.71 -6.77 18.01
CA ALA A 47 -8.40 -7.40 18.20
C ALA A 47 -7.31 -6.32 18.36
N PRO A 48 -7.01 -5.88 19.60
CA PRO A 48 -6.05 -4.81 19.88
C PRO A 48 -4.64 -5.09 19.34
N ASP A 49 -4.26 -6.35 19.28
CA ASP A 49 -2.92 -6.79 18.89
C ASP A 49 -2.71 -6.85 17.36
N ILE A 50 -3.77 -6.76 16.56
CA ILE A 50 -3.62 -6.67 15.10
C ILE A 50 -2.92 -5.37 14.74
N TYR A 51 -1.81 -5.47 14.00
CA TYR A 51 -1.07 -4.34 13.48
C TYR A 51 -1.84 -3.68 12.33
N VAL A 52 -2.22 -2.41 12.48
CA VAL A 52 -2.98 -1.66 11.49
C VAL A 52 -2.09 -0.63 10.82
N PHE A 53 -2.02 -0.66 9.51
CA PHE A 53 -1.16 0.24 8.75
C PHE A 53 -1.85 0.88 7.55
N LEU A 54 -1.32 2.04 7.14
CA LEU A 54 -1.80 2.84 6.01
C LEU A 54 -0.67 3.19 5.05
N THR A 55 -1.05 3.46 3.81
CA THR A 55 -0.18 4.11 2.82
C THR A 55 -0.92 5.31 2.21
N SER A 56 -0.23 6.43 2.02
CA SER A 56 -0.80 7.67 1.49
C SER A 56 0.23 8.44 0.67
N ASN A 57 -0.24 9.22 -0.32
CA ASN A 57 0.58 10.20 -1.02
C ASN A 57 0.69 11.55 -0.26
N ALA A 58 0.22 11.60 0.97
CA ALA A 58 0.19 12.73 1.89
C ALA A 58 -0.71 13.92 1.51
N SER A 59 -1.20 14.02 0.28
CA SER A 59 -1.92 15.21 -0.20
C SER A 59 -3.18 15.57 0.58
N LEU A 60 -3.86 14.57 1.14
CA LEU A 60 -5.11 14.73 1.92
C LEU A 60 -4.93 14.47 3.42
N ALA A 61 -3.72 14.19 3.87
CA ALA A 61 -3.41 13.80 5.25
C ALA A 61 -3.33 15.02 6.20
N LYS A 62 -4.35 15.85 6.20
CA LYS A 62 -4.41 17.08 7.02
C LYS A 62 -4.37 16.78 8.51
N HIS A 63 -3.76 17.67 9.27
CA HIS A 63 -3.53 17.54 10.73
C HIS A 63 -4.75 17.01 11.52
N PRO A 64 -5.98 17.55 11.40
CA PRO A 64 -7.11 17.03 12.19
C PRO A 64 -7.47 15.58 11.85
N ILE A 65 -7.23 15.17 10.62
CA ILE A 65 -7.51 13.81 10.13
C ILE A 65 -6.45 12.84 10.65
N VAL A 66 -5.17 13.20 10.53
CA VAL A 66 -4.05 12.41 11.02
C VAL A 66 -4.14 12.22 12.54
N TYR A 67 -4.50 13.26 13.29
CA TYR A 67 -4.76 13.13 14.72
C TYR A 67 -5.80 12.05 15.03
N ARG A 68 -6.91 12.06 14.31
CA ARG A 68 -8.01 11.11 14.53
C ARG A 68 -7.62 9.67 14.20
N VAL A 69 -6.82 9.42 13.16
CA VAL A 69 -6.38 8.07 12.81
C VAL A 69 -5.30 7.56 13.77
N MET A 70 -4.39 8.40 14.23
CA MET A 70 -3.39 8.04 15.23
C MET A 70 -4.06 7.71 16.57
N THR A 71 -4.99 8.55 17.04
CA THR A 71 -5.72 8.32 18.29
C THR A 71 -6.70 7.15 18.21
N ALA A 72 -7.09 6.73 17.01
CA ALA A 72 -7.88 5.51 16.81
C ALA A 72 -7.06 4.22 16.96
N GLY A 73 -5.72 4.32 17.04
CA GLY A 73 -4.80 3.19 17.22
C GLY A 73 -4.11 2.74 15.94
N LEU A 74 -3.83 3.65 15.00
CA LEU A 74 -3.01 3.35 13.83
C LEU A 74 -1.57 3.04 14.27
N ASP A 75 -1.04 1.88 13.90
CA ASP A 75 0.32 1.47 14.28
C ASP A 75 1.38 2.05 13.35
N SER A 76 1.09 2.15 12.05
CA SER A 76 2.01 2.84 11.14
C SER A 76 1.34 3.54 9.96
N LEU A 77 2.01 4.58 9.48
CA LEU A 77 1.63 5.37 8.32
C LEU A 77 2.83 5.51 7.39
N LYS A 78 2.68 5.05 6.16
CA LYS A 78 3.70 5.13 5.13
C LYS A 78 3.36 6.20 4.10
N TRP A 79 4.31 7.08 3.84
CA TRP A 79 4.24 8.09 2.80
C TRP A 79 4.82 7.56 1.48
N SER A 80 4.08 7.64 0.39
CA SER A 80 4.56 7.33 -0.96
C SER A 80 5.19 8.57 -1.58
N CYS A 81 6.47 8.80 -1.29
CA CYS A 81 7.22 9.98 -1.73
C CYS A 81 7.92 9.69 -3.06
N ASN A 82 7.17 9.64 -4.15
CA ASN A 82 7.67 9.29 -5.49
C ASN A 82 7.93 10.52 -6.37
N PHE A 83 8.08 11.70 -5.78
CA PHE A 83 8.16 13.01 -6.44
C PHE A 83 9.16 13.91 -5.73
N TYR A 84 9.77 14.83 -6.46
CA TYR A 84 10.68 15.87 -5.95
C TYR A 84 10.28 17.29 -6.39
N SER A 85 9.21 17.42 -7.18
CA SER A 85 8.68 18.72 -7.64
C SER A 85 7.17 18.65 -7.80
N ALA A 86 6.52 19.82 -7.81
CA ALA A 86 5.07 19.94 -8.01
C ALA A 86 4.62 19.36 -9.37
N GLU A 87 5.43 19.57 -10.41
CA GLU A 87 5.17 19.02 -11.74
C GLU A 87 5.19 17.48 -11.72
N GLN A 88 6.22 16.91 -11.12
CA GLN A 88 6.35 15.45 -11.01
C GLN A 88 5.26 14.86 -10.11
N PHE A 89 4.92 15.55 -9.01
CA PHE A 89 3.81 15.16 -8.15
C PHE A 89 2.50 15.02 -8.93
N LYS A 90 2.15 16.05 -9.72
CA LYS A 90 0.97 15.99 -10.61
C LYS A 90 1.05 14.85 -11.62
N LYS A 91 2.22 14.68 -12.24
CA LYS A 91 2.44 13.64 -13.27
C LYS A 91 2.24 12.23 -12.72
N ILE A 92 2.74 11.96 -11.51
CA ILE A 92 2.71 10.63 -10.88
C ILE A 92 1.38 10.36 -10.19
N THR A 93 0.87 11.34 -9.42
CA THR A 93 -0.33 11.12 -8.59
C THR A 93 -1.63 11.42 -9.33
N GLY A 94 -1.59 12.21 -10.41
CA GLY A 94 -2.76 12.78 -11.06
C GLY A 94 -3.42 13.91 -10.25
N CYS A 95 -2.87 14.28 -9.10
CA CYS A 95 -3.37 15.37 -8.27
C CYS A 95 -2.99 16.74 -8.82
N LYS A 96 -3.62 17.81 -8.29
CA LYS A 96 -3.24 19.19 -8.62
C LYS A 96 -1.85 19.50 -8.06
N GLU A 97 -1.04 20.28 -8.80
CA GLU A 97 0.28 20.75 -8.36
C GLU A 97 0.24 21.49 -7.02
N SER A 98 -0.83 22.24 -6.76
CA SER A 98 -1.02 22.97 -5.51
C SER A 98 -1.10 22.08 -4.26
N LEU A 99 -1.29 20.77 -4.41
CA LEU A 99 -1.28 19.80 -3.31
C LEU A 99 0.12 19.26 -2.99
N PHE A 100 1.13 19.65 -3.75
CA PHE A 100 2.52 19.25 -3.49
C PHE A 100 3.04 19.82 -2.17
N ASP A 101 2.87 21.12 -1.97
CA ASP A 101 3.28 21.79 -0.73
C ASP A 101 2.46 21.28 0.46
N ASP A 102 1.15 21.08 0.26
CA ASP A 102 0.29 20.45 1.28
C ASP A 102 0.81 19.07 1.69
N ALA A 103 1.26 18.24 0.74
CA ALA A 103 1.77 16.91 1.03
C ALA A 103 3.04 16.96 1.91
N ILE A 104 3.96 17.86 1.61
CA ILE A 104 5.19 18.06 2.39
C ILE A 104 4.84 18.55 3.81
N GLU A 105 3.96 19.53 3.90
CA GLU A 105 3.55 20.09 5.20
C GLU A 105 2.79 19.06 6.04
N ASN A 106 1.96 18.23 5.43
CA ASN A 106 1.25 17.14 6.10
C ASN A 106 2.21 16.10 6.68
N ILE A 107 3.31 15.75 5.99
CA ILE A 107 4.37 14.86 6.51
C ILE A 107 5.02 15.46 7.76
N ARG A 108 5.40 16.74 7.70
CA ARG A 108 6.01 17.46 8.82
C ARG A 108 5.07 17.58 10.02
N HIS A 109 3.79 17.85 9.76
CA HIS A 109 2.77 17.92 10.81
C HIS A 109 2.50 16.57 11.46
N ALA A 110 2.47 15.49 10.67
CA ALA A 110 2.28 14.14 11.21
C ALA A 110 3.39 13.75 12.18
N TRP A 111 4.64 14.08 11.86
CA TRP A 111 5.78 13.86 12.76
C TRP A 111 5.61 14.59 14.09
N LYS A 112 5.42 15.91 14.06
CA LYS A 112 5.21 16.73 15.26
C LYS A 112 4.03 16.27 16.10
N LEU A 113 2.99 15.78 15.45
CA LEU A 113 1.80 15.27 16.10
C LEU A 113 2.06 13.94 16.80
N ARG A 114 2.74 12.99 16.10
CA ARG A 114 3.12 11.71 16.64
C ARG A 114 3.95 11.86 17.92
N ASP A 115 4.95 12.74 17.92
CA ASP A 115 5.82 12.96 19.06
C ASP A 115 5.00 13.48 20.26
N ARG A 116 4.13 14.48 20.05
CA ARG A 116 3.24 14.98 21.10
C ARG A 116 2.28 13.92 21.65
N LEU A 117 1.75 13.03 20.79
CA LEU A 117 0.89 11.94 21.24
C LEU A 117 1.69 10.89 22.02
N GLY A 118 2.91 10.57 21.61
CA GLY A 118 3.81 9.66 22.32
C GLY A 118 4.10 10.14 23.74
N GLU A 119 4.36 11.42 23.92
CA GLU A 119 4.60 12.03 25.24
C GLU A 119 3.35 12.05 26.14
N SER A 120 2.18 12.32 25.56
CA SER A 120 0.94 12.57 26.35
C SER A 120 0.09 11.32 26.59
N SER A 121 0.12 10.35 25.70
CA SER A 121 -0.81 9.21 25.72
C SER A 121 -0.16 7.85 25.48
N HIS A 122 1.14 7.78 25.30
CA HIS A 122 1.91 6.58 24.96
C HIS A 122 1.48 5.92 23.63
N LEU A 123 0.75 6.64 22.78
CA LEU A 123 0.39 6.22 21.45
C LEU A 123 1.55 6.52 20.49
N TYR A 124 2.06 5.51 19.83
CA TYR A 124 3.17 5.68 18.90
C TYR A 124 2.85 5.08 17.54
N THR A 125 2.57 5.94 16.58
CA THR A 125 2.42 5.53 15.17
C THR A 125 3.77 5.65 14.47
N LYS A 126 4.31 4.55 13.95
CA LYS A 126 5.54 4.60 13.15
C LYS A 126 5.28 5.32 11.82
N LEU A 127 6.19 6.20 11.45
CA LEU A 127 6.13 6.96 10.20
C LEU A 127 7.20 6.46 9.23
N TYR A 128 6.76 5.90 8.11
CA TYR A 128 7.63 5.41 7.05
C TYR A 128 7.53 6.29 5.82
N ALA A 129 8.57 6.30 5.00
CA ALA A 129 8.47 6.76 3.63
C ALA A 129 9.06 5.74 2.66
N SER A 130 8.50 5.66 1.48
CA SER A 130 9.08 4.91 0.37
C SER A 130 9.15 5.79 -0.87
N SER A 131 10.19 5.58 -1.67
CA SER A 131 10.40 6.26 -2.93
C SER A 131 10.75 5.27 -4.02
N ILE A 132 10.36 5.57 -5.26
CA ILE A 132 10.65 4.72 -6.41
C ILE A 132 11.90 5.28 -7.11
N ARG A 133 12.87 4.41 -7.37
CA ARG A 133 14.01 4.68 -8.23
C ARG A 133 13.74 4.09 -9.62
N TYR A 134 13.83 4.92 -10.67
CA TYR A 134 13.60 4.49 -12.05
C TYR A 134 14.73 4.90 -13.02
N ASP A 135 15.51 5.93 -12.70
CA ASP A 135 16.75 6.28 -13.39
C ASP A 135 17.68 7.07 -12.45
N ASP A 136 18.92 7.26 -12.87
CA ASP A 136 19.95 7.89 -12.02
C ASP A 136 19.72 9.38 -11.84
N GLU A 137 19.28 10.10 -12.88
CA GLU A 137 19.00 11.54 -12.79
C GLU A 137 17.86 11.84 -11.82
N GLN A 138 16.78 11.07 -11.91
CA GLN A 138 15.67 11.17 -10.97
C GLN A 138 16.12 10.82 -9.54
N TYR A 139 16.92 9.78 -9.40
CA TYR A 139 17.41 9.34 -8.11
C TYR A 139 18.22 10.43 -7.41
N GLU A 140 19.13 11.12 -8.10
CA GLU A 140 19.92 12.23 -7.55
C GLU A 140 19.02 13.39 -7.08
N LYS A 141 18.11 13.84 -7.95
CA LYS A 141 17.15 14.91 -7.60
C LYS A 141 16.27 14.53 -6.42
N MET A 142 15.85 13.27 -6.35
CA MET A 142 15.05 12.75 -5.25
C MET A 142 15.82 12.72 -3.93
N GLN A 143 17.11 12.37 -3.94
CA GLN A 143 17.90 12.31 -2.71
C GLN A 143 17.97 13.67 -2.01
N ASP A 144 18.28 14.75 -2.76
CA ASP A 144 18.34 16.09 -2.20
C ASP A 144 16.99 16.52 -1.63
N PHE A 145 15.93 16.34 -2.41
CA PHE A 145 14.57 16.64 -1.96
C PHE A 145 14.18 15.88 -0.69
N LEU A 146 14.42 14.58 -0.67
CA LEU A 146 14.06 13.73 0.48
C LEU A 146 14.85 14.12 1.71
N LYS A 147 16.14 14.39 1.61
CA LYS A 147 17.01 14.80 2.70
C LYS A 147 16.47 16.05 3.42
N GLU A 148 15.95 17.01 2.67
CA GLU A 148 15.44 18.26 3.22
C GLU A 148 13.98 18.16 3.70
N ASN A 149 13.15 17.43 2.98
CA ASN A 149 11.70 17.54 3.11
C ASN A 149 11.01 16.31 3.73
N VAL A 150 11.66 15.15 3.77
CA VAL A 150 11.02 13.89 4.20
C VAL A 150 11.81 13.17 5.28
N LEU A 151 13.12 12.92 5.06
CA LEU A 151 13.91 12.09 5.98
C LEU A 151 13.96 12.59 7.42
N PRO A 152 13.94 13.90 7.72
CA PRO A 152 13.86 14.38 9.09
C PRO A 152 12.53 14.11 9.81
N TYR A 153 11.50 13.66 9.07
CA TYR A 153 10.12 13.52 9.55
C TYR A 153 9.56 12.10 9.42
N VAL A 154 10.44 11.11 9.32
CA VAL A 154 10.07 9.69 9.28
C VAL A 154 11.05 8.86 10.09
N ASP A 155 10.60 7.72 10.60
CA ASP A 155 11.43 6.79 11.36
C ASP A 155 12.32 5.96 10.41
N GLU A 156 11.83 5.67 9.20
CA GLU A 156 12.54 4.88 8.21
C GLU A 156 12.12 5.28 6.80
N HIS A 157 13.10 5.29 5.88
CA HIS A 157 12.88 5.45 4.46
C HIS A 157 13.53 4.29 3.70
N TYR A 158 12.92 3.85 2.60
CA TYR A 158 13.47 2.84 1.71
C TYR A 158 13.10 3.08 0.26
N TRP A 159 13.97 2.60 -0.62
CA TRP A 159 13.77 2.67 -2.06
C TRP A 159 13.08 1.41 -2.58
N LEU A 160 12.18 1.61 -3.52
CA LEU A 160 11.52 0.55 -4.27
C LEU A 160 11.95 0.65 -5.74
N PRO A 161 12.14 -0.47 -6.43
CA PRO A 161 12.23 -0.46 -7.89
C PRO A 161 10.89 -0.06 -8.49
N LEU A 162 10.92 0.56 -9.67
CA LEU A 162 9.70 0.75 -10.44
C LEU A 162 9.31 -0.61 -11.05
N TYR A 163 8.18 -1.13 -10.65
CA TYR A 163 7.62 -2.35 -11.23
C TYR A 163 6.23 -2.10 -11.80
N SER A 164 5.84 -2.91 -12.79
CA SER A 164 4.52 -2.82 -13.39
C SER A 164 3.42 -3.14 -12.36
N MET A 165 2.36 -2.36 -12.39
CA MET A 165 1.15 -2.62 -11.62
C MET A 165 0.07 -3.23 -12.54
N GLY A 166 0.38 -4.39 -13.14
CA GLY A 166 -0.51 -5.02 -14.10
C GLY A 166 -0.69 -4.17 -15.37
N SER A 167 -1.86 -4.22 -15.97
CA SER A 167 -2.19 -3.46 -17.17
C SER A 167 -2.15 -1.94 -16.98
N LEU A 168 -2.28 -1.46 -15.74
CA LEU A 168 -2.27 -0.03 -15.44
C LEU A 168 -0.91 0.62 -15.74
N ALA A 169 0.20 -0.08 -15.42
CA ALA A 169 1.52 0.44 -15.69
C ALA A 169 1.79 0.53 -17.19
N THR A 170 1.45 -0.50 -17.95
CA THR A 170 1.65 -0.53 -19.41
C THR A 170 0.94 0.63 -20.09
N ALA A 171 -0.28 0.99 -19.66
CA ALA A 171 -1.02 2.12 -20.20
C ALA A 171 -0.39 3.48 -19.83
N ASN A 172 0.29 3.58 -18.70
CA ASN A 172 0.84 4.83 -18.19
C ASN A 172 2.34 5.01 -18.43
N GLU A 173 3.09 3.93 -18.71
CA GLU A 173 4.55 3.98 -18.95
C GLU A 173 4.94 5.07 -19.98
N LYS A 174 4.26 5.10 -21.13
CA LYS A 174 4.50 6.11 -22.16
C LYS A 174 4.11 7.52 -21.70
N LYS A 175 3.05 7.63 -20.90
CA LYS A 175 2.51 8.90 -20.43
C LYS A 175 3.42 9.57 -19.39
N ILE A 176 3.99 8.79 -18.50
CA ILE A 176 4.84 9.29 -17.43
C ILE A 176 6.33 9.24 -17.78
N GLY A 177 6.70 8.61 -18.91
CA GLY A 177 8.08 8.49 -19.37
C GLY A 177 8.95 7.61 -18.48
N MET A 178 8.35 6.69 -17.75
CA MET A 178 9.04 5.76 -16.88
C MET A 178 8.88 4.33 -17.41
N GLN A 179 9.95 3.53 -17.34
CA GLN A 179 9.90 2.12 -17.70
C GLN A 179 10.10 1.26 -16.46
N PRO A 180 9.26 0.23 -16.24
CA PRO A 180 9.46 -0.70 -15.14
C PRO A 180 10.82 -1.39 -15.25
N ILE A 181 11.52 -1.46 -14.13
CA ILE A 181 12.74 -2.25 -14.01
C ILE A 181 12.28 -3.69 -13.78
N ALA A 182 12.69 -4.60 -14.66
CA ALA A 182 12.46 -6.03 -14.49
C ALA A 182 13.11 -6.51 -13.17
N GLY A 183 12.43 -7.34 -12.41
CA GLY A 183 12.98 -7.95 -11.20
C GLY A 183 12.01 -7.98 -10.03
N ASN A 184 12.46 -7.67 -8.90
CA ASN A 184 12.06 -8.11 -7.59
C ASN A 184 11.09 -7.16 -6.89
N PRO A 185 10.01 -7.62 -6.25
CA PRO A 185 9.07 -6.77 -5.51
C PRO A 185 9.60 -6.28 -4.16
N GLY A 186 10.81 -6.67 -3.77
CA GLY A 186 11.45 -6.25 -2.54
C GLY A 186 11.93 -4.81 -2.58
N ARG A 187 12.57 -4.37 -1.50
CA ARG A 187 13.26 -3.08 -1.45
C ARG A 187 14.44 -3.10 -2.42
N TYR A 188 14.81 -1.94 -2.95
CA TYR A 188 15.87 -1.82 -3.97
C TYR A 188 17.21 -2.41 -3.50
N ASP A 189 17.54 -2.23 -2.25
CA ASP A 189 18.76 -2.69 -1.58
C ASP A 189 18.63 -4.07 -0.90
N ASN A 190 17.43 -4.62 -0.84
CA ASN A 190 17.14 -5.92 -0.26
C ASN A 190 16.17 -6.73 -1.15
N PRO A 191 16.65 -7.23 -2.29
CA PRO A 191 15.82 -7.95 -3.24
C PRO A 191 15.39 -9.32 -2.72
N VAL A 192 14.13 -9.69 -2.98
CA VAL A 192 13.59 -11.02 -2.70
C VAL A 192 13.44 -11.82 -3.99
N PRO A 193 13.57 -13.14 -3.98
CA PRO A 193 13.40 -13.95 -5.17
C PRO A 193 12.00 -13.75 -5.79
N PRO A 194 11.88 -13.63 -7.12
CA PRO A 194 10.61 -13.39 -7.77
C PRO A 194 9.66 -14.61 -7.72
N VAL A 195 10.19 -15.80 -7.64
CA VAL A 195 9.42 -17.06 -7.66
C VAL A 195 9.78 -17.92 -6.44
N PRO A 196 8.80 -18.43 -5.70
CA PRO A 196 7.37 -18.10 -5.77
C PRO A 196 7.08 -16.69 -5.25
N CYS A 197 6.04 -16.03 -5.78
CA CYS A 197 5.59 -14.74 -5.26
C CYS A 197 4.95 -14.95 -3.89
N TRP A 198 5.53 -14.37 -2.84
CA TRP A 198 5.08 -14.53 -1.46
C TRP A 198 3.64 -14.05 -1.22
N THR A 199 3.23 -12.98 -1.88
CA THR A 199 1.87 -12.44 -1.82
C THR A 199 0.79 -13.52 -1.97
N LEU A 200 1.00 -14.50 -2.85
CA LEU A 200 0.05 -15.59 -3.08
C LEU A 200 -0.12 -16.54 -1.89
N PHE A 201 0.81 -16.56 -0.96
CA PHE A 201 0.85 -17.51 0.15
C PHE A 201 0.65 -16.85 1.51
N THR A 202 0.95 -15.56 1.63
CA THR A 202 1.01 -14.84 2.90
C THR A 202 0.02 -13.68 3.00
N GLU A 203 -0.51 -13.20 1.86
CA GLU A 203 -1.33 -12.00 1.82
C GLU A 203 -2.60 -12.20 0.99
N THR A 204 -3.57 -11.38 1.27
CA THR A 204 -4.75 -11.23 0.42
C THR A 204 -5.11 -9.76 0.26
N HIS A 205 -5.66 -9.42 -0.89
CA HIS A 205 -6.06 -8.06 -1.22
C HIS A 205 -7.55 -8.03 -1.51
N ILE A 206 -8.27 -7.21 -0.74
CA ILE A 206 -9.72 -7.11 -0.84
C ILE A 206 -10.09 -5.71 -1.33
N MET A 207 -10.75 -5.65 -2.46
CA MET A 207 -11.20 -4.40 -3.07
C MET A 207 -12.35 -3.76 -2.27
N ALA A 208 -12.61 -2.48 -2.49
CA ALA A 208 -13.65 -1.74 -1.79
C ALA A 208 -15.07 -2.31 -2.01
N ASP A 209 -15.29 -3.03 -3.10
CA ASP A 209 -16.54 -3.71 -3.44
C ASP A 209 -16.69 -5.13 -2.84
N GLY A 210 -15.61 -5.67 -2.26
CA GLY A 210 -15.59 -7.00 -1.63
C GLY A 210 -14.96 -8.09 -2.49
N ARG A 211 -14.55 -7.80 -3.71
CA ARG A 211 -13.82 -8.76 -4.53
C ARG A 211 -12.42 -9.00 -3.97
N MET A 212 -12.03 -10.25 -3.92
CA MET A 212 -10.71 -10.68 -3.44
C MET A 212 -9.80 -10.97 -4.63
N THR A 213 -8.65 -10.33 -4.67
CA THR A 213 -7.65 -10.50 -5.74
C THR A 213 -6.39 -11.18 -5.23
N ALA A 214 -5.65 -11.81 -6.15
CA ALA A 214 -4.40 -12.52 -5.84
C ALA A 214 -3.17 -11.61 -5.75
N CYS A 215 -3.27 -10.32 -6.14
CA CYS A 215 -2.11 -9.47 -6.32
C CYS A 215 -2.34 -8.05 -5.81
N CYS A 216 -1.36 -7.50 -5.07
CA CYS A 216 -1.37 -6.10 -4.64
C CYS A 216 -1.29 -5.09 -5.81
N ALA A 217 -0.83 -5.54 -6.98
CA ALA A 217 -0.72 -4.72 -8.19
C ALA A 217 -1.95 -4.84 -9.12
N ASP A 218 -3.02 -5.54 -8.70
CA ASP A 218 -4.24 -5.69 -9.50
C ASP A 218 -5.13 -4.45 -9.42
N ALA A 219 -4.72 -3.41 -10.10
CA ALA A 219 -5.43 -2.14 -10.12
C ALA A 219 -6.79 -2.20 -10.84
N THR A 220 -6.96 -3.11 -11.77
CA THR A 220 -8.13 -3.21 -12.66
C THR A 220 -9.08 -4.34 -12.27
N GLY A 221 -8.69 -5.23 -11.36
CA GLY A 221 -9.48 -6.39 -10.97
C GLY A 221 -9.41 -7.54 -11.98
N GLU A 222 -8.31 -7.65 -12.72
CA GLU A 222 -8.10 -8.75 -13.68
C GLU A 222 -7.74 -10.07 -12.99
N TRP A 223 -7.22 -10.02 -11.77
CA TRP A 223 -6.79 -11.19 -10.99
C TRP A 223 -7.72 -11.51 -9.83
N VAL A 224 -9.00 -11.14 -9.97
CA VAL A 224 -10.03 -11.47 -8.97
C VAL A 224 -10.19 -12.98 -8.89
N MET A 225 -10.15 -13.50 -7.67
CA MET A 225 -10.23 -14.91 -7.32
C MET A 225 -11.59 -15.31 -6.75
N GLY A 226 -12.40 -14.34 -6.33
CA GLY A 226 -13.76 -14.52 -5.82
C GLY A 226 -14.33 -13.24 -5.23
N ASP A 227 -15.54 -13.35 -4.69
CA ASP A 227 -16.31 -12.24 -4.14
C ASP A 227 -16.82 -12.58 -2.73
N LEU A 228 -16.32 -11.87 -1.74
CA LEU A 228 -16.72 -12.02 -0.33
C LEU A 228 -18.18 -11.61 -0.03
N ASN A 229 -18.87 -11.01 -1.00
CA ASN A 229 -20.31 -10.80 -0.87
C ASN A 229 -21.14 -12.08 -1.05
N THR A 230 -20.56 -13.12 -1.65
CA THR A 230 -21.24 -14.37 -2.01
C THR A 230 -20.49 -15.64 -1.59
N GLN A 231 -19.22 -15.52 -1.21
CA GLN A 231 -18.34 -16.63 -0.86
C GLN A 231 -17.63 -16.33 0.47
N SER A 232 -17.32 -17.36 1.24
CA SER A 232 -16.44 -17.22 2.40
C SER A 232 -15.00 -16.99 1.99
N PHE A 233 -14.20 -16.40 2.87
CA PHE A 233 -12.78 -16.19 2.67
C PHE A 233 -12.05 -17.50 2.32
N MET A 234 -12.32 -18.57 3.04
CA MET A 234 -11.65 -19.87 2.86
C MET A 234 -12.03 -20.55 1.55
N GLU A 235 -13.27 -20.40 1.08
CA GLU A 235 -13.69 -20.90 -0.23
C GLU A 235 -12.88 -20.21 -1.35
N ILE A 236 -12.69 -18.88 -1.27
CA ILE A 236 -11.90 -18.14 -2.25
C ILE A 236 -10.41 -18.49 -2.12
N TRP A 237 -9.86 -18.49 -0.90
CA TRP A 237 -8.45 -18.78 -0.62
C TRP A 237 -8.02 -20.17 -1.09
N HIS A 238 -8.94 -21.13 -1.04
CA HIS A 238 -8.76 -22.51 -1.49
C HIS A 238 -9.41 -22.83 -2.85
N SER A 239 -9.83 -21.80 -3.60
CA SER A 239 -10.42 -21.99 -4.93
C SER A 239 -9.46 -22.73 -5.86
N LYS A 240 -10.03 -23.30 -6.92
CA LYS A 240 -9.23 -23.99 -7.97
C LYS A 240 -8.24 -23.02 -8.63
N GLU A 241 -8.65 -21.79 -8.84
CA GLU A 241 -7.89 -20.71 -9.46
C GLU A 241 -6.68 -20.34 -8.60
N PHE A 242 -6.88 -20.09 -7.32
CA PHE A 242 -5.79 -19.79 -6.38
C PHE A 242 -4.81 -20.97 -6.26
N LYS A 243 -5.34 -22.18 -6.09
CA LYS A 243 -4.50 -23.39 -6.02
C LYS A 243 -3.70 -23.64 -7.30
N LYS A 244 -4.31 -23.38 -8.48
CA LYS A 244 -3.60 -23.48 -9.76
C LYS A 244 -2.46 -22.47 -9.82
N LEU A 245 -2.74 -21.19 -9.53
CA LEU A 245 -1.74 -20.12 -9.58
C LEU A 245 -0.57 -20.41 -8.63
N ARG A 246 -0.84 -20.77 -7.37
CA ARG A 246 0.20 -21.16 -6.40
C ARG A 246 1.04 -22.32 -6.86
N ARG A 247 0.42 -23.34 -7.47
CA ARG A 247 1.13 -24.52 -8.01
C ARG A 247 2.10 -24.15 -9.13
N GLU A 248 1.69 -23.27 -10.04
CA GLU A 248 2.56 -22.82 -11.13
C GLU A 248 3.74 -22.00 -10.58
N HIS A 249 3.51 -21.15 -9.58
CA HIS A 249 4.58 -20.45 -8.88
C HIS A 249 5.57 -21.38 -8.18
N LEU A 250 5.08 -22.44 -7.53
CA LEU A 250 5.95 -23.43 -6.86
C LEU A 250 6.77 -24.25 -7.87
N LYS A 251 6.29 -24.43 -9.11
CA LYS A 251 7.05 -25.06 -10.20
C LYS A 251 8.05 -24.11 -10.86
N GLY A 252 8.05 -22.83 -10.51
CA GLY A 252 8.85 -21.82 -11.20
C GLY A 252 8.38 -21.52 -12.63
N ASN A 253 7.14 -21.86 -12.98
CA ASN A 253 6.59 -21.64 -14.31
C ASN A 253 5.27 -20.89 -14.23
N VAL A 254 5.28 -19.63 -14.61
CA VAL A 254 4.09 -18.75 -14.65
C VAL A 254 3.54 -18.53 -16.06
N ILE A 255 4.09 -19.21 -17.07
CA ILE A 255 3.63 -19.14 -18.48
C ILE A 255 2.17 -19.61 -18.56
N GLY A 256 1.34 -18.90 -19.30
CA GLY A 256 -0.10 -19.15 -19.39
C GLY A 256 -0.92 -18.74 -18.17
N THR A 257 -0.29 -18.12 -17.17
CA THR A 257 -0.98 -17.51 -16.03
C THR A 257 -1.08 -15.99 -16.19
N LYS A 258 -1.86 -15.35 -15.33
CA LYS A 258 -1.93 -13.88 -15.25
C LYS A 258 -0.61 -13.23 -14.81
N CYS A 259 0.31 -14.00 -14.28
CA CYS A 259 1.64 -13.54 -13.84
C CYS A 259 2.71 -13.60 -14.96
N GLU A 260 2.39 -14.16 -16.13
CA GLU A 260 3.34 -14.32 -17.24
C GLU A 260 3.98 -13.00 -17.68
N HIS A 261 3.19 -11.93 -17.69
CA HIS A 261 3.67 -10.60 -18.09
C HIS A 261 4.02 -9.69 -16.90
N CYS A 262 4.05 -10.26 -15.71
CA CYS A 262 4.48 -9.51 -14.52
C CYS A 262 5.99 -9.24 -14.62
N VAL A 263 6.39 -7.96 -14.58
CA VAL A 263 7.81 -7.55 -14.65
C VAL A 263 8.68 -8.13 -13.53
N ILE A 264 8.06 -8.62 -12.47
CA ILE A 264 8.74 -9.32 -11.38
C ILE A 264 9.42 -10.61 -11.88
N TYR A 265 8.94 -11.20 -12.98
CA TYR A 265 9.40 -12.48 -13.53
C TYR A 265 10.14 -12.36 -14.87
N LYS A 266 10.45 -11.16 -15.33
CA LYS A 266 11.20 -10.94 -16.58
C LYS A 266 12.69 -10.74 -16.32
#